data_a789c18c7814c53c1c96a9dd8108d62b
#
_entry.id   a789c18c7814c53c1c96a9dd8108d62b
#
_cell.length_a   1.000
_cell.length_b   1.000
_cell.length_c   1.000
_cell.angle_alpha   90.00
_cell.angle_beta   90.00
_cell.angle_gamma   90.00
#
_symmetry.space_group_name_H-M   'P 1'
#
loop_
_entity.id
_entity.type
_entity.pdbx_description
1 polymer ?
#
loop_
_entity_poly.entity_id
_entity_poly.type
_entity_poly.pdbx_seq_one_letter_code
_entity_poly.pdbx_strand_id
1 'polypeptide(L)'
;MEVQRFARTEMLLGDAGLARLAASSVAVFGVGGVGSFTAEALARAGVGSLTLIDHDTIDVTNINRQIHALTETVGKAKTTVMAERIRAINPHCQVREIRAFYLPEEADSFFETHYDYAVDAVDTVTAKVDLAVQCQVRNIPLIASMGAANKLDPTLFAVMDIYRTKGDPLARILRKKLKDRGVRRLTVVCSRERPKRPAAGICAPAPGRHLAPGSVSFVPPVAGMIMAGVVVRALTGAAVEVSS
;
A
#
# COMPACT_ATOMS: atom_id res chain seq x y z
N MET A 1 1.67 26.10 22.96
CA MET A 1 2.23 24.72 23.12
C MET A 1 1.94 23.97 21.83
N GLU A 2 2.96 23.73 21.03
CA GLU A 2 2.84 22.84 19.90
C GLU A 2 2.51 21.46 20.46
N VAL A 3 1.37 20.91 20.05
CA VAL A 3 0.97 19.58 20.50
C VAL A 3 1.98 18.60 19.90
N GLN A 4 2.76 17.93 20.73
CA GLN A 4 3.74 16.90 20.32
C GLN A 4 2.98 15.69 19.77
N ARG A 5 2.54 15.85 18.55
CA ARG A 5 1.67 14.91 17.80
C ARG A 5 2.28 13.51 17.70
N PHE A 6 3.60 13.43 17.63
CA PHE A 6 4.37 12.20 17.46
C PHE A 6 5.19 11.80 18.70
N ALA A 7 4.94 12.39 19.87
CA ALA A 7 5.72 12.12 21.07
C ALA A 7 5.81 10.64 21.42
N ARG A 8 4.74 9.86 21.22
CA ARG A 8 4.77 8.42 21.47
C ARG A 8 5.58 7.63 20.42
N THR A 9 5.64 8.10 19.20
CA THR A 9 6.51 7.55 18.15
C THR A 9 7.97 7.87 18.46
N GLU A 10 8.25 9.08 18.94
CA GLU A 10 9.56 9.55 19.38
C GLU A 10 10.15 8.68 20.49
N MET A 11 9.34 8.24 21.46
CA MET A 11 9.78 7.33 22.53
C MET A 11 10.38 6.01 21.99
N LEU A 12 10.00 5.59 20.79
CA LEU A 12 10.47 4.33 20.17
C LEU A 12 11.54 4.56 19.11
N LEU A 13 11.45 5.66 18.35
CA LEU A 13 12.32 5.92 17.20
C LEU A 13 13.37 7.00 17.50
N GLY A 14 13.23 7.74 18.61
CA GLY A 14 14.05 8.88 18.96
C GLY A 14 13.88 10.08 18.02
N ASP A 15 14.44 11.23 18.40
CA ASP A 15 14.43 12.48 17.60
C ASP A 15 14.99 12.27 16.19
N ALA A 16 16.09 11.52 16.07
CA ALA A 16 16.72 11.23 14.79
C ALA A 16 15.83 10.39 13.86
N GLY A 17 15.03 9.47 14.43
CA GLY A 17 14.05 8.70 13.69
C GLY A 17 12.91 9.55 13.18
N LEU A 18 12.35 10.42 14.01
CA LEU A 18 11.32 11.37 13.61
C LEU A 18 11.82 12.36 12.55
N ALA A 19 13.02 12.91 12.71
CA ALA A 19 13.62 13.80 11.73
C ALA A 19 13.77 13.13 10.36
N ARG A 20 14.19 11.86 10.32
CA ARG A 20 14.25 11.09 9.06
C ARG A 20 12.88 10.90 8.44
N LEU A 21 11.85 10.54 9.22
CA LEU A 21 10.49 10.40 8.71
C LEU A 21 9.96 11.72 8.16
N ALA A 22 10.16 12.82 8.88
CA ALA A 22 9.73 14.17 8.46
C ALA A 22 10.43 14.63 7.17
N ALA A 23 11.65 14.18 6.91
CA ALA A 23 12.39 14.46 5.68
C ALA A 23 12.08 13.48 4.53
N SER A 24 11.38 12.37 4.80
CA SER A 24 11.16 11.31 3.81
C SER A 24 9.97 11.57 2.91
N SER A 25 10.10 11.10 1.65
CA SER A 25 9.07 11.10 0.62
C SER A 25 8.69 9.67 0.24
N VAL A 26 7.40 9.34 0.33
CA VAL A 26 6.88 8.00 0.00
C VAL A 26 5.77 8.08 -1.04
N ALA A 27 5.90 7.28 -2.12
CA ALA A 27 4.83 7.10 -3.10
C ALA A 27 3.95 5.90 -2.73
N VAL A 28 2.63 6.07 -2.79
CA VAL A 28 1.64 5.01 -2.57
C VAL A 28 0.83 4.82 -3.85
N PHE A 29 1.13 3.77 -4.57
CA PHE A 29 0.43 3.35 -5.78
C PHE A 29 -0.76 2.46 -5.41
N GLY A 30 -1.96 2.95 -5.66
CA GLY A 30 -3.23 2.37 -5.24
C GLY A 30 -3.65 2.80 -3.83
N VAL A 31 -4.80 3.47 -3.73
CA VAL A 31 -5.37 3.98 -2.46
C VAL A 31 -6.65 3.20 -2.12
N GLY A 32 -6.62 1.88 -2.30
CA GLY A 32 -7.70 0.97 -1.99
C GLY A 32 -7.65 0.44 -0.54
N GLY A 33 -8.15 -0.78 -0.31
CA GLY A 33 -8.23 -1.40 1.03
C GLY A 33 -6.89 -1.61 1.72
N VAL A 34 -5.79 -1.76 0.98
CA VAL A 34 -4.43 -1.88 1.52
C VAL A 34 -3.77 -0.51 1.57
N GLY A 35 -3.71 0.19 0.42
CA GLY A 35 -2.93 1.43 0.32
C GLY A 35 -3.49 2.58 1.16
N SER A 36 -4.80 2.67 1.36
CA SER A 36 -5.38 3.71 2.21
C SER A 36 -4.94 3.57 3.68
N PHE A 37 -4.87 2.35 4.20
CA PHE A 37 -4.36 2.09 5.55
C PHE A 37 -2.85 2.23 5.64
N THR A 38 -2.11 1.94 4.56
CA THR A 38 -0.67 2.23 4.51
C THR A 38 -0.43 3.73 4.58
N ALA A 39 -1.12 4.55 3.76
CA ALA A 39 -1.00 6.00 3.77
C ALA A 39 -1.41 6.62 5.12
N GLU A 40 -2.50 6.13 5.73
CA GLU A 40 -2.93 6.50 7.09
C GLU A 40 -1.82 6.29 8.12
N ALA A 41 -1.23 5.08 8.13
CA ALA A 41 -0.20 4.73 9.09
C ALA A 41 1.10 5.51 8.88
N LEU A 42 1.50 5.78 7.63
CA LEU A 42 2.66 6.61 7.30
C LEU A 42 2.47 8.07 7.76
N ALA A 43 1.28 8.64 7.53
CA ALA A 43 0.94 9.97 8.02
C ALA A 43 1.02 10.06 9.56
N ARG A 44 0.49 9.04 10.27
CA ARG A 44 0.53 8.92 11.73
C ARG A 44 1.93 8.65 12.29
N ALA A 45 2.82 8.09 11.48
CA ALA A 45 4.23 7.92 11.85
C ALA A 45 5.05 9.21 11.70
N GLY A 46 4.55 10.22 10.99
CA GLY A 46 5.23 11.49 10.79
C GLY A 46 6.00 11.61 9.48
N VAL A 47 5.67 10.80 8.46
CA VAL A 47 6.25 10.96 7.12
C VAL A 47 5.92 12.34 6.56
N GLY A 48 6.96 13.04 6.05
CA GLY A 48 6.86 14.44 5.65
C GLY A 48 6.28 14.67 4.27
N SER A 49 6.37 13.68 3.36
CA SER A 49 5.79 13.79 2.02
C SER A 49 5.16 12.48 1.57
N LEU A 50 3.92 12.54 1.08
CA LEU A 50 3.18 11.40 0.55
C LEU A 50 2.65 11.73 -0.84
N THR A 51 2.99 10.92 -1.84
CA THR A 51 2.36 10.97 -3.17
C THR A 51 1.34 9.84 -3.26
N LEU A 52 0.08 10.20 -3.48
CA LEU A 52 -1.04 9.27 -3.61
C LEU A 52 -1.39 9.10 -5.08
N ILE A 53 -1.35 7.88 -5.59
CA ILE A 53 -1.63 7.57 -6.99
C ILE A 53 -2.82 6.60 -7.04
N ASP A 54 -3.96 7.06 -7.55
CA ASP A 54 -5.16 6.24 -7.78
C ASP A 54 -6.10 7.00 -8.74
N HIS A 55 -6.75 6.30 -9.67
CA HIS A 55 -7.64 6.91 -10.65
C HIS A 55 -9.11 6.87 -10.24
N ASP A 56 -9.46 6.04 -9.25
CA ASP A 56 -10.82 5.73 -8.87
C ASP A 56 -11.51 6.84 -8.08
N THR A 57 -12.83 6.79 -8.12
CA THR A 57 -13.73 7.40 -7.13
C THR A 57 -14.14 6.37 -6.08
N ILE A 58 -14.58 6.86 -4.94
CA ILE A 58 -15.11 6.03 -3.86
C ILE A 58 -16.46 5.46 -4.28
N ASP A 59 -16.59 4.15 -4.21
CA ASP A 59 -17.84 3.42 -4.42
C ASP A 59 -18.41 2.94 -3.08
N VAL A 60 -19.73 2.79 -2.99
CA VAL A 60 -20.42 2.31 -1.78
C VAL A 60 -19.88 0.95 -1.32
N THR A 61 -19.46 0.08 -2.25
CA THR A 61 -18.86 -1.22 -1.94
C THR A 61 -17.46 -1.14 -1.35
N ASN A 62 -16.84 0.05 -1.31
CA ASN A 62 -15.54 0.28 -0.70
C ASN A 62 -15.63 0.50 0.81
N ILE A 63 -16.80 0.90 1.33
CA ILE A 63 -17.02 1.27 2.73
C ILE A 63 -16.60 0.16 3.68
N ASN A 64 -16.75 -1.09 3.27
CA ASN A 64 -16.43 -2.24 4.12
C ASN A 64 -14.92 -2.41 4.43
N ARG A 65 -14.00 -1.73 3.68
CA ARG A 65 -12.55 -2.00 3.83
C ARG A 65 -11.59 -0.87 3.47
N GLN A 66 -12.07 0.29 3.01
CA GLN A 66 -11.23 1.44 2.66
C GLN A 66 -11.48 2.57 3.67
N ILE A 67 -10.43 3.05 4.34
CA ILE A 67 -10.57 3.95 5.50
C ILE A 67 -11.19 5.31 5.17
N HIS A 68 -11.02 5.78 3.94
CA HIS A 68 -11.55 7.05 3.44
C HIS A 68 -12.97 6.91 2.85
N ALA A 69 -13.46 5.66 2.71
CA ALA A 69 -14.78 5.39 2.15
C ALA A 69 -15.85 5.45 3.26
N LEU A 70 -16.61 6.50 3.25
CA LEU A 70 -17.74 6.78 4.14
C LEU A 70 -18.98 7.11 3.28
N THR A 71 -20.18 7.10 3.86
CA THR A 71 -21.41 7.43 3.13
C THR A 71 -21.31 8.80 2.44
N GLU A 72 -20.77 9.80 3.15
CA GLU A 72 -20.61 11.19 2.63
C GLU A 72 -19.45 11.36 1.65
N THR A 73 -18.58 10.37 1.49
CA THR A 73 -17.44 10.44 0.56
C THR A 73 -17.64 9.65 -0.73
N VAL A 74 -18.74 8.89 -0.85
CA VAL A 74 -19.08 8.18 -2.09
C VAL A 74 -19.16 9.14 -3.27
N GLY A 75 -18.54 8.76 -4.39
CA GLY A 75 -18.44 9.57 -5.61
C GLY A 75 -17.25 10.54 -5.65
N LYS A 76 -16.59 10.82 -4.52
CA LYS A 76 -15.39 11.67 -4.48
C LYS A 76 -14.14 10.87 -4.91
N ALA A 77 -13.11 11.56 -5.43
CA ALA A 77 -11.84 10.93 -5.77
C ALA A 77 -11.15 10.35 -4.53
N LYS A 78 -10.66 9.11 -4.61
CA LYS A 78 -9.97 8.45 -3.49
C LYS A 78 -8.75 9.23 -3.02
N THR A 79 -7.94 9.72 -3.95
CA THR A 79 -6.73 10.51 -3.64
C THR A 79 -7.07 11.79 -2.87
N THR A 80 -8.12 12.51 -3.26
CA THR A 80 -8.52 13.77 -2.64
C THR A 80 -9.00 13.55 -1.21
N VAL A 81 -9.92 12.59 -0.99
CA VAL A 81 -10.43 12.31 0.37
C VAL A 81 -9.30 11.79 1.28
N MET A 82 -8.40 10.97 0.74
CA MET A 82 -7.26 10.50 1.53
C MET A 82 -6.27 11.62 1.84
N ALA A 83 -6.04 12.56 0.92
CA ALA A 83 -5.16 13.71 1.13
C ALA A 83 -5.72 14.65 2.22
N GLU A 84 -7.02 14.94 2.19
CA GLU A 84 -7.70 15.70 3.25
C GLU A 84 -7.51 15.03 4.62
N ARG A 85 -7.68 13.71 4.66
CA ARG A 85 -7.49 12.93 5.88
C ARG A 85 -6.04 12.97 6.39
N ILE A 86 -5.06 12.83 5.50
CA ILE A 86 -3.63 12.92 5.85
C ILE A 86 -3.30 14.31 6.42
N ARG A 87 -3.78 15.38 5.79
CA ARG A 87 -3.57 16.76 6.28
C ARG A 87 -4.21 17.00 7.65
N ALA A 88 -5.36 16.36 7.93
CA ALA A 88 -5.98 16.41 9.25
C ALA A 88 -5.17 15.65 10.33
N ILE A 89 -4.45 14.59 9.96
CA ILE A 89 -3.57 13.81 10.84
C ILE A 89 -2.24 14.53 11.05
N ASN A 90 -1.58 14.91 9.95
CA ASN A 90 -0.26 15.54 9.90
C ASN A 90 -0.32 16.79 9.00
N PRO A 91 -0.63 17.98 9.56
CA PRO A 91 -0.73 19.21 8.78
C PRO A 91 0.57 19.64 8.08
N HIS A 92 1.72 19.12 8.53
CA HIS A 92 3.02 19.41 7.92
C HIS A 92 3.36 18.45 6.79
N CYS A 93 2.58 17.37 6.59
CA CYS A 93 2.78 16.45 5.50
C CYS A 93 2.42 17.08 4.16
N GLN A 94 3.38 17.11 3.25
CA GLN A 94 3.13 17.50 1.86
C GLN A 94 2.46 16.35 1.13
N VAL A 95 1.23 16.55 0.65
CA VAL A 95 0.48 15.53 -0.05
C VAL A 95 0.30 15.91 -1.51
N ARG A 96 0.93 15.13 -2.39
CA ARG A 96 0.73 15.21 -3.85
C ARG A 96 -0.32 14.18 -4.27
N GLU A 97 -1.32 14.63 -5.00
CA GLU A 97 -2.41 13.81 -5.52
C GLU A 97 -2.19 13.59 -7.02
N ILE A 98 -2.13 12.33 -7.45
CA ILE A 98 -2.06 11.95 -8.87
C ILE A 98 -3.28 11.09 -9.16
N ARG A 99 -4.29 11.70 -9.75
CA ARG A 99 -5.52 11.01 -10.16
C ARG A 99 -5.35 10.41 -11.55
N ALA A 100 -4.57 9.33 -11.62
CA ALA A 100 -4.30 8.64 -12.87
C ALA A 100 -4.20 7.11 -12.67
N PHE A 101 -4.54 6.37 -13.71
CA PHE A 101 -4.25 4.95 -13.78
C PHE A 101 -2.77 4.77 -14.13
N TYR A 102 -2.07 3.90 -13.42
CA TYR A 102 -0.66 3.65 -13.72
C TYR A 102 -0.52 2.80 -14.99
N LEU A 103 0.05 3.40 -16.01
CA LEU A 103 0.39 2.75 -17.27
C LEU A 103 1.92 2.68 -17.43
N PRO A 104 2.48 1.52 -17.83
CA PRO A 104 3.93 1.38 -18.03
C PRO A 104 4.53 2.39 -19.02
N GLU A 105 3.77 2.76 -20.06
CA GLU A 105 4.18 3.71 -21.10
C GLU A 105 4.26 5.15 -20.60
N GLU A 106 3.62 5.46 -19.48
CA GLU A 106 3.61 6.76 -18.81
C GLU A 106 4.43 6.75 -17.52
N ALA A 107 5.20 5.67 -17.26
CA ALA A 107 5.89 5.45 -15.99
C ALA A 107 6.69 6.67 -15.53
N ASP A 108 7.42 7.34 -16.42
CA ASP A 108 8.27 8.48 -16.07
C ASP A 108 7.51 9.62 -15.40
N SER A 109 6.24 9.87 -15.79
CA SER A 109 5.41 10.92 -15.19
C SER A 109 5.10 10.70 -13.70
N PHE A 110 5.13 9.44 -13.26
CA PHE A 110 4.92 9.09 -11.84
C PHE A 110 6.21 9.19 -11.00
N PHE A 111 7.37 9.30 -11.64
CA PHE A 111 8.68 9.37 -11.00
C PHE A 111 9.42 10.68 -11.25
N GLU A 112 8.71 11.76 -11.57
CA GLU A 112 9.28 13.12 -11.73
C GLU A 112 9.92 13.66 -10.45
N THR A 113 9.46 13.19 -9.29
CA THR A 113 10.01 13.53 -7.98
C THR A 113 10.74 12.33 -7.39
N HIS A 114 11.75 12.60 -6.55
CA HIS A 114 12.44 11.55 -5.82
C HIS A 114 11.53 10.95 -4.73
N TYR A 115 11.58 9.63 -4.58
CA TYR A 115 10.96 8.90 -3.48
C TYR A 115 12.01 8.09 -2.72
N ASP A 116 12.01 8.20 -1.40
CA ASP A 116 12.84 7.38 -0.52
C ASP A 116 12.29 5.96 -0.39
N TYR A 117 10.99 5.78 -0.66
CA TYR A 117 10.33 4.49 -0.66
C TYR A 117 9.08 4.50 -1.55
N ALA A 118 8.76 3.35 -2.15
CA ALA A 118 7.52 3.14 -2.89
C ALA A 118 6.70 1.98 -2.32
N VAL A 119 5.38 2.15 -2.34
CA VAL A 119 4.39 1.17 -1.88
C VAL A 119 3.52 0.79 -3.07
N ASP A 120 3.52 -0.48 -3.42
CA ASP A 120 2.67 -1.05 -4.46
C ASP A 120 1.45 -1.74 -3.82
N ALA A 121 0.32 -1.07 -3.86
CA ALA A 121 -0.98 -1.58 -3.45
C ALA A 121 -2.00 -1.61 -4.62
N VAL A 122 -1.53 -1.57 -5.88
CA VAL A 122 -2.37 -1.73 -7.07
C VAL A 122 -2.82 -3.20 -7.23
N ASP A 123 -3.86 -3.44 -8.00
CA ASP A 123 -4.43 -4.77 -8.23
C ASP A 123 -4.06 -5.36 -9.61
N THR A 124 -3.54 -4.56 -10.53
CA THR A 124 -3.20 -5.00 -11.88
C THR A 124 -1.80 -5.59 -11.96
N VAL A 125 -1.70 -6.79 -12.56
CA VAL A 125 -0.43 -7.51 -12.71
C VAL A 125 0.59 -6.72 -13.52
N THR A 126 0.14 -6.06 -14.60
CA THR A 126 1.03 -5.29 -15.48
C THR A 126 1.68 -4.13 -14.74
N ALA A 127 0.89 -3.34 -13.99
CA ALA A 127 1.40 -2.26 -13.17
C ALA A 127 2.39 -2.75 -12.10
N LYS A 128 2.06 -3.84 -11.38
CA LYS A 128 2.95 -4.42 -10.37
C LYS A 128 4.32 -4.85 -10.93
N VAL A 129 4.32 -5.46 -12.09
CA VAL A 129 5.57 -5.88 -12.74
C VAL A 129 6.40 -4.66 -13.14
N ASP A 130 5.76 -3.68 -13.76
CA ASP A 130 6.47 -2.49 -14.21
C ASP A 130 6.95 -1.63 -13.03
N LEU A 131 6.14 -1.41 -12.00
CA LEU A 131 6.57 -0.73 -10.78
C LEU A 131 7.82 -1.36 -10.15
N ALA A 132 7.90 -2.69 -10.12
CA ALA A 132 9.07 -3.38 -9.60
C ALA A 132 10.32 -3.13 -10.47
N VAL A 133 10.16 -3.09 -11.80
CA VAL A 133 11.25 -2.76 -12.74
C VAL A 133 11.65 -1.29 -12.59
N GLN A 134 10.71 -0.36 -12.60
CA GLN A 134 10.96 1.07 -12.50
C GLN A 134 11.65 1.45 -11.18
N CYS A 135 11.18 0.88 -10.06
CA CYS A 135 11.81 1.09 -8.77
C CYS A 135 13.22 0.50 -8.71
N GLN A 136 13.45 -0.69 -9.31
CA GLN A 136 14.79 -1.27 -9.39
C GLN A 136 15.76 -0.39 -10.19
N VAL A 137 15.33 0.10 -11.37
CA VAL A 137 16.15 0.97 -12.22
C VAL A 137 16.51 2.29 -11.53
N ARG A 138 15.56 2.85 -10.76
CA ARG A 138 15.73 4.11 -10.03
C ARG A 138 16.34 3.96 -8.63
N ASN A 139 16.68 2.72 -8.22
CA ASN A 139 17.15 2.41 -6.87
C ASN A 139 16.20 2.86 -5.75
N ILE A 140 14.88 2.83 -6.01
CA ILE A 140 13.86 3.14 -5.02
C ILE A 140 13.44 1.83 -4.33
N PRO A 141 13.57 1.70 -3.01
CA PRO A 141 13.04 0.55 -2.27
C PRO A 141 11.54 0.41 -2.49
N LEU A 142 11.08 -0.82 -2.75
CA LEU A 142 9.68 -1.12 -3.02
C LEU A 142 9.17 -2.23 -2.10
N ILE A 143 7.98 -2.04 -1.54
CA ILE A 143 7.18 -3.11 -0.93
C ILE A 143 5.87 -3.27 -1.70
N ALA A 144 5.50 -4.52 -2.01
CA ALA A 144 4.28 -4.81 -2.74
C ALA A 144 3.32 -5.69 -1.92
N SER A 145 2.02 -5.36 -1.97
CA SER A 145 0.98 -6.23 -1.44
C SER A 145 0.66 -7.35 -2.42
N MET A 146 0.62 -8.58 -1.93
CA MET A 146 0.04 -9.70 -2.68
C MET A 146 -1.47 -9.76 -2.46
N GLY A 147 -2.15 -10.81 -2.92
CA GLY A 147 -3.60 -10.91 -2.83
C GLY A 147 -4.13 -10.85 -1.40
N ALA A 148 -4.86 -9.79 -1.06
CA ALA A 148 -5.52 -9.61 0.24
C ALA A 148 -7.01 -9.97 0.21
N ALA A 149 -7.56 -10.26 -0.96
CA ALA A 149 -8.96 -10.64 -1.14
C ALA A 149 -9.21 -12.13 -0.89
N ASN A 150 -10.48 -12.48 -0.63
CA ASN A 150 -10.94 -13.85 -0.39
C ASN A 150 -10.25 -14.56 0.80
N LYS A 151 -9.91 -13.80 1.83
CA LYS A 151 -9.23 -14.25 3.05
C LYS A 151 -9.95 -13.75 4.30
N LEU A 152 -9.79 -14.46 5.41
CA LEU A 152 -10.43 -14.17 6.69
C LEU A 152 -9.44 -14.06 7.86
N ASP A 153 -8.23 -14.56 7.71
CA ASP A 153 -7.24 -14.54 8.79
C ASP A 153 -6.07 -13.60 8.46
N PRO A 154 -6.05 -12.39 9.02
CA PRO A 154 -4.97 -11.44 8.82
C PRO A 154 -3.67 -11.82 9.54
N THR A 155 -3.70 -12.73 10.52
CA THR A 155 -2.51 -13.18 11.25
C THR A 155 -1.57 -14.03 10.38
N LEU A 156 -2.08 -14.52 9.26
CA LEU A 156 -1.32 -15.32 8.29
C LEU A 156 -0.53 -14.48 7.29
N PHE A 157 -0.58 -13.14 7.37
CA PHE A 157 0.32 -12.29 6.59
C PHE A 157 1.75 -12.37 7.11
N ALA A 158 2.68 -12.38 6.16
CA ALA A 158 4.11 -12.33 6.45
C ALA A 158 4.84 -11.43 5.43
N VAL A 159 5.90 -10.78 5.90
CA VAL A 159 6.84 -10.05 5.04
C VAL A 159 7.91 -11.01 4.55
N MET A 160 8.10 -11.10 3.25
CA MET A 160 9.08 -12.01 2.67
C MET A 160 9.53 -11.54 1.28
N ASP A 161 10.55 -12.17 0.72
CA ASP A 161 10.87 -12.01 -0.69
C ASP A 161 9.83 -12.73 -1.56
N ILE A 162 9.47 -12.12 -2.72
CA ILE A 162 8.48 -12.66 -3.66
C ILE A 162 8.79 -14.10 -4.05
N TYR A 163 10.09 -14.46 -4.20
CA TYR A 163 10.52 -15.80 -4.61
C TYR A 163 10.38 -16.85 -3.51
N ARG A 164 10.14 -16.44 -2.26
CA ARG A 164 9.85 -17.33 -1.12
C ARG A 164 8.35 -17.56 -0.90
N THR A 165 7.48 -16.83 -1.61
CA THR A 165 6.02 -16.96 -1.45
C THR A 165 5.51 -18.32 -1.92
N LYS A 166 4.48 -18.85 -1.23
CA LYS A 166 3.80 -20.10 -1.57
C LYS A 166 2.28 -19.90 -1.48
N GLY A 167 1.51 -20.57 -2.31
CA GLY A 167 0.05 -20.66 -2.21
C GLY A 167 -0.74 -19.46 -2.74
N ASP A 168 -0.13 -18.30 -2.95
CA ASP A 168 -0.82 -17.13 -3.49
C ASP A 168 -0.78 -17.12 -5.03
N PRO A 169 -1.96 -17.06 -5.71
CA PRO A 169 -2.03 -17.07 -7.17
C PRO A 169 -1.39 -15.87 -7.84
N LEU A 170 -1.56 -14.66 -7.25
CA LEU A 170 -0.99 -13.42 -7.77
C LEU A 170 0.55 -13.47 -7.68
N ALA A 171 1.08 -13.86 -6.54
CA ALA A 171 2.52 -14.01 -6.34
C ALA A 171 3.13 -15.04 -7.33
N ARG A 172 2.41 -16.13 -7.65
CA ARG A 172 2.86 -17.12 -8.64
C ARG A 172 3.02 -16.50 -10.03
N ILE A 173 2.06 -15.69 -10.46
CA ILE A 173 2.11 -15.00 -11.76
C ILE A 173 3.26 -13.99 -11.76
N LEU A 174 3.37 -13.17 -10.69
CA LEU A 174 4.39 -12.13 -10.58
C LEU A 174 5.81 -12.73 -10.58
N ARG A 175 6.07 -13.82 -9.84
CA ARG A 175 7.40 -14.46 -9.84
C ARG A 175 7.90 -14.80 -11.25
N LYS A 176 7.02 -15.34 -12.11
CA LYS A 176 7.39 -15.65 -13.49
C LYS A 176 7.74 -14.37 -14.25
N LYS A 177 6.81 -13.42 -14.28
CA LYS A 177 6.97 -12.17 -15.03
C LYS A 177 8.16 -11.31 -14.55
N LEU A 178 8.39 -11.24 -13.24
CA LEU A 178 9.50 -10.50 -12.65
C LEU A 178 10.85 -11.15 -13.00
N LYS A 179 10.92 -12.49 -13.00
CA LYS A 179 12.13 -13.21 -13.43
C LYS A 179 12.47 -12.90 -14.90
N ASP A 180 11.46 -12.91 -15.77
CA ASP A 180 11.61 -12.60 -17.19
C ASP A 180 12.07 -11.14 -17.44
N ARG A 181 11.78 -10.23 -16.48
CA ARG A 181 12.19 -8.81 -16.51
C ARG A 181 13.46 -8.52 -15.70
N GLY A 182 14.15 -9.53 -15.21
CA GLY A 182 15.42 -9.37 -14.49
C GLY A 182 15.30 -8.82 -13.06
N VAL A 183 14.10 -8.80 -12.48
CA VAL A 183 13.92 -8.41 -11.08
C VAL A 183 14.30 -9.57 -10.18
N ARG A 184 15.40 -9.44 -9.44
CA ARG A 184 15.97 -10.51 -8.63
C ARG A 184 15.41 -10.60 -7.22
N ARG A 185 14.80 -9.53 -6.73
CA ARG A 185 14.29 -9.40 -5.37
C ARG A 185 13.13 -8.42 -5.33
N LEU A 186 12.10 -8.75 -4.56
CA LEU A 186 11.00 -7.83 -4.25
C LEU A 186 10.44 -8.19 -2.87
N THR A 187 10.45 -7.22 -1.95
CA THR A 187 9.81 -7.37 -0.65
C THR A 187 8.29 -7.32 -0.81
N VAL A 188 7.60 -8.33 -0.28
CA VAL A 188 6.14 -8.41 -0.37
C VAL A 188 5.49 -8.72 0.97
N VAL A 189 4.25 -8.25 1.13
CA VAL A 189 3.32 -8.73 2.16
C VAL A 189 2.43 -9.79 1.51
N CYS A 190 2.54 -11.02 1.96
CA CYS A 190 1.84 -12.16 1.38
C CYS A 190 1.21 -13.01 2.50
N SER A 191 -0.06 -13.37 2.35
CA SER A 191 -0.74 -14.28 3.27
C SER A 191 -0.49 -15.73 2.90
N ARG A 192 -0.31 -16.58 3.91
CA ARG A 192 -0.25 -18.05 3.75
C ARG A 192 -1.64 -18.68 3.66
N GLU A 193 -2.70 -17.92 3.91
CA GLU A 193 -4.08 -18.39 3.76
C GLU A 193 -4.39 -18.67 2.28
N ARG A 194 -4.98 -19.82 1.99
CA ARG A 194 -5.50 -20.12 0.65
C ARG A 194 -6.76 -19.27 0.42
N PRO A 195 -6.88 -18.58 -0.73
CA PRO A 195 -8.08 -17.83 -1.03
C PRO A 195 -9.33 -18.72 -1.00
N LYS A 196 -10.37 -18.25 -0.31
CA LYS A 196 -11.68 -18.90 -0.29
C LYS A 196 -12.41 -18.66 -1.61
N ARG A 197 -13.26 -19.58 -2.00
CA ARG A 197 -14.21 -19.35 -3.09
C ARG A 197 -15.33 -18.46 -2.55
N PRO A 198 -15.65 -17.33 -3.20
CA PRO A 198 -16.81 -16.54 -2.84
C PRO A 198 -18.10 -17.38 -2.87
N ALA A 199 -19.06 -17.09 -1.99
CA ALA A 199 -20.36 -17.72 -2.02
C ALA A 199 -21.05 -17.40 -3.36
N ALA A 200 -21.69 -18.42 -3.94
CA ALA A 200 -22.40 -18.25 -5.21
C ALA A 200 -23.63 -17.35 -5.02
N GLY A 201 -23.93 -16.51 -5.99
CA GLY A 201 -25.21 -15.78 -6.10
C GLY A 201 -25.31 -14.42 -5.42
N ILE A 202 -24.28 -13.95 -4.68
CA ILE A 202 -24.38 -12.67 -3.93
C ILE A 202 -24.07 -11.45 -4.80
N CYS A 203 -23.24 -11.58 -5.83
CA CYS A 203 -22.96 -10.54 -6.81
C CYS A 203 -22.75 -11.22 -8.16
N ALA A 204 -23.78 -11.36 -8.95
CA ALA A 204 -23.63 -11.79 -10.32
C ALA A 204 -22.83 -10.70 -11.08
N PRO A 205 -21.70 -11.02 -11.73
CA PRO A 205 -21.01 -10.04 -12.54
C PRO A 205 -21.91 -9.64 -13.71
N ALA A 206 -21.83 -8.36 -14.12
CA ALA A 206 -22.43 -7.96 -15.38
C ALA A 206 -21.83 -8.82 -16.52
N PRO A 207 -22.59 -9.06 -17.61
CA PRO A 207 -22.12 -9.85 -18.72
C PRO A 207 -20.72 -9.39 -19.19
N GLY A 208 -19.76 -10.34 -19.25
CA GLY A 208 -18.38 -10.05 -19.64
C GLY A 208 -17.45 -9.55 -18.53
N ARG A 209 -17.92 -9.40 -17.28
CA ARG A 209 -17.06 -9.04 -16.15
C ARG A 209 -16.82 -10.24 -15.22
N HIS A 210 -15.61 -10.38 -14.71
CA HIS A 210 -15.32 -11.35 -13.65
C HIS A 210 -15.98 -10.93 -12.34
N LEU A 211 -16.37 -11.92 -11.53
CA LEU A 211 -16.87 -11.69 -10.18
C LEU A 211 -15.81 -10.91 -9.38
N ALA A 212 -16.20 -9.78 -8.79
CA ALA A 212 -15.31 -9.05 -7.89
C ALA A 212 -14.92 -9.94 -6.71
N PRO A 213 -13.64 -9.99 -6.32
CA PRO A 213 -13.20 -10.82 -5.21
C PRO A 213 -13.82 -10.32 -3.90
N GLY A 214 -14.23 -11.26 -3.03
CA GLY A 214 -14.74 -10.94 -1.71
C GLY A 214 -13.69 -10.32 -0.80
N SER A 215 -14.09 -9.44 0.11
CA SER A 215 -13.21 -8.82 1.08
C SER A 215 -13.92 -8.53 2.38
N VAL A 216 -13.17 -8.48 3.48
CA VAL A 216 -13.63 -8.13 4.82
C VAL A 216 -12.87 -6.94 5.37
N SER A 217 -13.44 -6.29 6.41
CA SER A 217 -12.93 -5.02 6.92
C SER A 217 -11.55 -5.07 7.58
N PHE A 218 -11.04 -6.23 7.93
CA PHE A 218 -9.82 -6.38 8.76
C PHE A 218 -8.65 -7.08 8.04
N VAL A 219 -8.84 -7.67 6.87
CA VAL A 219 -7.76 -8.36 6.16
C VAL A 219 -6.90 -7.39 5.32
N PRO A 220 -7.45 -6.64 4.35
CA PRO A 220 -6.65 -5.66 3.60
C PRO A 220 -6.02 -4.58 4.49
N PRO A 221 -6.73 -4.03 5.51
CA PRO A 221 -6.15 -3.06 6.43
C PRO A 221 -4.89 -3.53 7.14
N VAL A 222 -4.89 -4.77 7.66
CA VAL A 222 -3.73 -5.34 8.35
C VAL A 222 -2.54 -5.47 7.40
N ALA A 223 -2.76 -5.89 6.15
CA ALA A 223 -1.70 -5.89 5.15
C ALA A 223 -1.10 -4.48 4.96
N GLY A 224 -1.94 -3.46 4.88
CA GLY A 224 -1.52 -2.06 4.78
C GLY A 224 -0.71 -1.58 5.99
N MET A 225 -1.14 -1.92 7.20
CA MET A 225 -0.42 -1.59 8.44
C MET A 225 0.96 -2.30 8.51
N ILE A 226 1.04 -3.55 8.07
CA ILE A 226 2.33 -4.27 7.99
C ILE A 226 3.26 -3.57 6.99
N MET A 227 2.76 -3.17 5.82
CA MET A 227 3.54 -2.46 4.81
C MET A 227 4.09 -1.14 5.38
N ALA A 228 3.25 -0.34 6.02
CA ALA A 228 3.68 0.90 6.65
C ALA A 228 4.77 0.67 7.71
N GLY A 229 4.63 -0.36 8.55
CA GLY A 229 5.64 -0.72 9.54
C GLY A 229 6.99 -1.10 8.91
N VAL A 230 6.99 -1.78 7.75
CA VAL A 230 8.23 -2.08 7.01
C VAL A 230 8.86 -0.80 6.48
N VAL A 231 8.07 0.10 5.86
CA VAL A 231 8.53 1.38 5.33
C VAL A 231 9.15 2.24 6.44
N VAL A 232 8.44 2.42 7.55
CA VAL A 232 8.91 3.23 8.70
C VAL A 232 10.26 2.71 9.21
N ARG A 233 10.38 1.40 9.44
CA ARG A 233 11.65 0.80 9.89
C ARG A 233 12.77 0.97 8.88
N ALA A 234 12.49 0.83 7.58
CA ALA A 234 13.48 1.02 6.54
C ALA A 234 14.00 2.47 6.50
N LEU A 235 13.10 3.45 6.60
CA LEU A 235 13.44 4.87 6.58
C LEU A 235 14.21 5.31 7.83
N THR A 236 13.87 4.74 8.98
CA THR A 236 14.49 5.12 10.26
C THR A 236 15.72 4.30 10.63
N GLY A 237 15.91 3.15 10.00
CA GLY A 237 16.93 2.17 10.39
C GLY A 237 16.62 1.45 11.70
N ALA A 238 15.36 1.52 12.19
CA ALA A 238 14.97 0.89 13.43
C ALA A 238 15.01 -0.64 13.31
N ALA A 239 15.78 -1.28 14.18
CA ALA A 239 15.85 -2.73 14.31
C ALA A 239 14.69 -3.28 15.15
N VAL A 240 14.32 -4.53 14.92
CA VAL A 240 13.38 -5.28 15.76
C VAL A 240 14.17 -6.37 16.46
N GLU A 241 14.22 -6.31 17.79
CA GLU A 241 14.74 -7.39 18.60
C GLU A 241 13.63 -8.43 18.81
N VAL A 242 13.94 -9.68 18.56
CA VAL A 242 13.01 -10.80 18.77
C VAL A 242 13.51 -11.58 19.97
N SER A 243 12.66 -11.74 20.99
CA SER A 243 12.95 -12.65 22.08
C SER A 243 13.05 -14.08 21.56
N SER A 244 14.10 -14.77 21.94
CA SER A 244 14.35 -16.19 21.66
C SER A 244 13.30 -17.09 22.28
#